data_0be701f7238a7588b853b5cf2fd40b5b
#
_entry.id   0be701f7238a7588b853b5cf2fd40b5b
#
_cell.length_a   1.000
_cell.length_b   1.000
_cell.length_c   1.000
_cell.angle_alpha   90.00
_cell.angle_beta   90.00
_cell.angle_gamma   90.00
#
_symmetry.space_group_name_H-M   'P 1'
#
loop_
_entity.id
_entity.type
_entity.pdbx_description
1 polymer ?
#
loop_
_entity_poly.entity_id
_entity_poly.type
_entity_poly.pdbx_seq_one_letter_code
_entity_poly.pdbx_strand_id
1 'polypeptide(L)'
;TAAKELENTSITTIGSYIKALEMSNLIYLAKPMDVGSKGALKGKPKIFIADAAIRNAVLMIDDVLSDEKELGAMVETTVYKHMVSFYQGSPARLGYFRKAKDNQKEVDVVAELPRQKILCEVKYRNHSRVAATDAIIELCRDEKSKVTDAFIITKRLDDFGITRHETIVPILRVPAIAFLYILGKSEAEGHNGKL
;
A
#
# COMPACT_ATOMS: atom_id res chain seq x y z
N THR A 1 20.29 7.25 -3.17
CA THR A 1 19.41 8.08 -2.29
C THR A 1 19.25 9.44 -2.93
N ALA A 2 18.08 10.10 -2.79
CA ALA A 2 17.81 11.43 -3.35
C ALA A 2 18.94 12.45 -3.05
N ALA A 3 19.55 12.37 -1.85
CA ALA A 3 20.70 13.23 -1.50
C ALA A 3 21.97 12.98 -2.33
N LYS A 4 22.13 11.78 -2.92
CA LYS A 4 23.26 11.46 -3.81
C LYS A 4 22.99 11.89 -5.26
N GLU A 5 21.72 11.97 -5.64
CA GLU A 5 21.29 12.34 -6.99
C GLU A 5 21.16 13.86 -7.15
N LEU A 6 20.86 14.55 -6.04
CA LEU A 6 20.85 16.02 -5.98
C LEU A 6 22.20 16.51 -5.46
N GLU A 7 23.15 16.63 -6.36
CA GLU A 7 24.50 17.12 -6.04
C GLU A 7 24.45 18.40 -5.18
N ASN A 8 25.20 18.39 -4.06
CA ASN A 8 25.32 19.49 -3.10
C ASN A 8 24.06 19.85 -2.28
N THR A 9 23.02 19.01 -2.24
CA THR A 9 21.84 19.28 -1.41
C THR A 9 21.93 18.55 -0.07
N SER A 10 21.77 19.28 1.04
CA SER A 10 21.81 18.69 2.39
C SER A 10 20.59 17.79 2.64
N ILE A 11 20.77 16.76 3.49
CA ILE A 11 19.66 15.88 3.94
C ILE A 11 18.53 16.71 4.59
N THR A 12 18.90 17.77 5.32
CA THR A 12 17.94 18.68 5.96
C THR A 12 17.10 19.43 4.93
N THR A 13 17.72 19.92 3.87
CA THR A 13 17.03 20.62 2.76
C THR A 13 16.06 19.68 2.05
N ILE A 14 16.49 18.44 1.76
CA ILE A 14 15.61 17.42 1.16
C ILE A 14 14.43 17.11 2.07
N GLY A 15 14.67 16.96 3.38
CA GLY A 15 13.60 16.78 4.37
C GLY A 15 12.58 17.92 4.36
N SER A 16 13.04 19.16 4.21
CA SER A 16 12.16 20.35 4.10
C SER A 16 11.32 20.32 2.81
N TYR A 17 11.90 19.92 1.68
CA TYR A 17 11.16 19.78 0.43
C TYR A 17 10.10 18.66 0.50
N ILE A 18 10.47 17.52 1.05
CA ILE A 18 9.52 16.40 1.24
C ILE A 18 8.34 16.86 2.12
N LYS A 19 8.65 17.57 3.22
CA LYS A 19 7.59 18.10 4.11
C LYS A 19 6.71 19.12 3.40
N ALA A 20 7.27 20.02 2.59
CA ALA A 20 6.50 20.99 1.80
C ALA A 20 5.57 20.29 0.80
N LEU A 21 6.06 19.27 0.08
CA LEU A 21 5.28 18.48 -0.86
C LEU A 21 4.14 17.69 -0.16
N GLU A 22 4.42 17.13 1.03
CA GLU A 22 3.41 16.45 1.85
C GLU A 22 2.32 17.44 2.32
N MET A 23 2.72 18.60 2.83
CA MET A 23 1.78 19.65 3.27
C MET A 23 0.94 20.22 2.13
N SER A 24 1.45 20.18 0.89
CA SER A 24 0.73 20.59 -0.33
C SER A 24 -0.12 19.47 -0.93
N ASN A 25 -0.23 18.32 -0.27
CA ASN A 25 -0.93 17.12 -0.74
C ASN A 25 -0.45 16.63 -2.13
N LEU A 26 0.80 16.90 -2.49
CA LEU A 26 1.42 16.40 -3.72
C LEU A 26 2.02 15.02 -3.56
N ILE A 27 2.34 14.64 -2.33
CA ILE A 27 2.83 13.31 -1.97
C ILE A 27 2.20 12.80 -0.68
N TYR A 28 2.20 11.49 -0.51
CA TYR A 28 1.87 10.80 0.74
C TYR A 28 3.11 10.04 1.24
N LEU A 29 3.33 10.06 2.55
CA LEU A 29 4.41 9.31 3.19
C LEU A 29 3.86 8.07 3.90
N ALA A 30 4.10 6.90 3.35
CA ALA A 30 3.82 5.64 4.03
C ALA A 30 5.01 5.28 4.93
N LYS A 31 4.79 5.32 6.25
CA LYS A 31 5.80 4.91 7.22
C LYS A 31 5.79 3.39 7.40
N PRO A 32 6.95 2.77 7.70
CA PRO A 32 6.96 1.36 8.08
C PRO A 32 6.16 1.17 9.37
N MET A 33 5.32 0.14 9.37
CA MET A 33 4.46 -0.21 10.50
C MET A 33 4.84 -1.57 11.06
N ASP A 34 4.71 -1.74 12.37
CA ASP A 34 4.87 -3.04 13.01
C ASP A 34 3.57 -3.84 12.89
N VAL A 35 3.70 -5.05 12.38
CA VAL A 35 2.61 -6.02 12.33
C VAL A 35 3.11 -7.27 13.05
N GLY A 36 2.86 -7.33 14.36
CA GLY A 36 3.35 -8.40 15.21
C GLY A 36 4.15 -7.91 16.42
N SER A 37 4.84 -8.79 17.10
CA SER A 37 5.50 -8.51 18.39
C SER A 37 6.94 -7.99 18.29
N LYS A 38 7.40 -7.59 17.14
CA LYS A 38 8.81 -7.22 16.91
C LYS A 38 8.96 -5.75 16.54
N GLY A 39 8.93 -4.89 17.53
CA GLY A 39 9.30 -3.48 17.59
C GLY A 39 9.30 -2.65 16.28
N ALA A 40 8.99 -1.38 16.35
CA ALA A 40 8.93 -0.49 15.20
C ALA A 40 10.18 -0.60 14.31
N LEU A 41 9.99 -1.05 13.07
CA LEU A 41 11.06 -1.14 12.10
C LEU A 41 11.62 0.26 11.81
N LYS A 42 12.92 0.42 11.97
CA LYS A 42 13.64 1.59 11.48
C LYS A 42 13.76 1.48 9.96
N GLY A 43 12.69 1.87 9.24
CA GLY A 43 12.66 1.88 7.77
C GLY A 43 12.52 3.29 7.24
N LYS A 44 12.91 3.47 5.97
CA LYS A 44 12.66 4.73 5.25
C LYS A 44 11.21 4.76 4.80
N PRO A 45 10.51 5.91 4.86
CA PRO A 45 9.16 5.99 4.32
C PRO A 45 9.15 5.70 2.82
N LYS A 46 8.11 5.03 2.33
CA LYS A 46 7.74 5.04 0.92
C LYS A 46 7.10 6.40 0.60
N ILE A 47 7.37 6.91 -0.59
CA ILE A 47 6.79 8.16 -1.09
C ILE A 47 5.86 7.80 -2.23
N PHE A 48 4.58 8.11 -2.09
CA PHE A 48 3.57 8.00 -3.14
C PHE A 48 3.23 9.38 -3.66
N ILE A 49 3.23 9.56 -4.98
CA ILE A 49 2.77 10.80 -5.62
C ILE A 49 1.24 10.81 -5.58
N ALA A 50 0.63 11.94 -5.24
CA ALA A 50 -0.82 12.06 -5.09
C ALA A 50 -1.60 11.73 -6.38
N ASP A 51 -0.97 11.95 -7.53
CA ASP A 51 -1.49 11.51 -8.82
C ASP A 51 -0.44 10.70 -9.56
N ALA A 52 -0.73 9.44 -9.85
CA ALA A 52 0.17 8.54 -10.53
C ALA A 52 0.55 9.03 -11.95
N ALA A 53 -0.31 9.82 -12.61
CA ALA A 53 -0.05 10.37 -13.93
C ALA A 53 1.04 11.46 -13.92
N ILE A 54 1.21 12.19 -12.82
CA ILE A 54 2.26 13.23 -12.70
C ILE A 54 3.64 12.64 -12.94
N ARG A 55 3.95 11.49 -12.31
CA ARG A 55 5.23 10.82 -12.50
C ARG A 55 5.49 10.49 -13.98
N ASN A 56 4.49 9.92 -14.62
CA ASN A 56 4.61 9.49 -16.01
C ASN A 56 4.78 10.69 -16.95
N ALA A 57 4.05 11.77 -16.71
CA ALA A 57 4.17 13.02 -17.46
C ALA A 57 5.58 13.63 -17.31
N VAL A 58 6.11 13.68 -16.09
CA VAL A 58 7.46 14.23 -15.81
C VAL A 58 8.55 13.38 -16.44
N LEU A 59 8.41 12.06 -16.40
CA LEU A 59 9.39 11.13 -16.97
C LEU A 59 9.18 10.86 -18.47
N MET A 60 8.16 11.49 -19.09
CA MET A 60 7.79 11.29 -20.50
C MET A 60 7.61 9.81 -20.87
N ILE A 61 6.92 9.06 -20.01
CA ILE A 61 6.63 7.65 -20.24
C ILE A 61 5.37 7.56 -21.11
N ASP A 62 5.54 7.23 -22.37
CA ASP A 62 4.45 7.24 -23.35
C ASP A 62 3.52 6.02 -23.26
N ASP A 63 4.05 4.84 -22.96
CA ASP A 63 3.29 3.60 -22.93
C ASP A 63 3.42 2.87 -21.59
N VAL A 64 2.70 3.39 -20.60
CA VAL A 64 2.63 2.77 -19.27
C VAL A 64 1.82 1.48 -19.27
N LEU A 65 0.86 1.35 -20.22
CA LEU A 65 -0.07 0.22 -20.23
C LEU A 65 0.59 -1.08 -20.68
N SER A 66 1.66 -1.01 -21.46
CA SER A 66 2.42 -2.18 -21.92
C SER A 66 3.45 -2.67 -20.90
N ASP A 67 3.85 -1.84 -19.94
CA ASP A 67 4.80 -2.21 -18.89
C ASP A 67 4.07 -2.64 -17.60
N GLU A 68 4.02 -3.95 -17.34
CA GLU A 68 3.36 -4.49 -16.15
C GLU A 68 3.96 -3.96 -14.84
N LYS A 69 5.24 -3.61 -14.80
CA LYS A 69 5.89 -3.07 -13.62
C LYS A 69 5.46 -1.63 -13.35
N GLU A 70 5.47 -0.80 -14.37
CA GLU A 70 5.02 0.59 -14.28
C GLU A 70 3.52 0.65 -13.91
N LEU A 71 2.73 -0.16 -14.58
CA LEU A 71 1.30 -0.27 -14.30
C LEU A 71 1.04 -0.77 -12.87
N GLY A 72 1.81 -1.74 -12.39
CA GLY A 72 1.74 -2.22 -11.00
C GLY A 72 2.02 -1.11 -9.98
N ALA A 73 3.07 -0.31 -10.21
CA ALA A 73 3.43 0.82 -9.35
C ALA A 73 2.35 1.93 -9.36
N MET A 74 1.72 2.18 -10.50
CA MET A 74 0.59 3.12 -10.59
C MET A 74 -0.61 2.64 -9.78
N VAL A 75 -0.95 1.35 -9.87
CA VAL A 75 -2.08 0.78 -9.12
C VAL A 75 -1.78 0.76 -7.61
N GLU A 76 -0.56 0.43 -7.19
CA GLU A 76 -0.14 0.53 -5.79
C GLU A 76 -0.32 1.97 -5.27
N THR A 77 0.13 2.96 -6.03
CA THR A 77 -0.04 4.39 -5.71
C THR A 77 -1.52 4.76 -5.60
N THR A 78 -2.34 4.30 -6.54
CA THR A 78 -3.79 4.58 -6.57
C THR A 78 -4.49 3.95 -5.37
N VAL A 79 -4.19 2.70 -5.05
CA VAL A 79 -4.75 2.00 -3.88
C VAL A 79 -4.36 2.73 -2.60
N TYR A 80 -3.08 3.08 -2.42
CA TYR A 80 -2.63 3.81 -1.24
C TYR A 80 -3.36 5.15 -1.08
N LYS A 81 -3.45 5.94 -2.14
CA LYS A 81 -4.17 7.22 -2.17
C LYS A 81 -5.64 7.07 -1.75
N HIS A 82 -6.35 6.12 -2.34
CA HIS A 82 -7.77 5.89 -2.01
C HIS A 82 -7.96 5.38 -0.57
N MET A 83 -7.04 4.57 -0.06
CA MET A 83 -7.06 4.18 1.35
C MET A 83 -6.82 5.38 2.27
N VAL A 84 -5.92 6.31 1.92
CA VAL A 84 -5.70 7.55 2.68
C VAL A 84 -6.98 8.40 2.69
N SER A 85 -7.63 8.58 1.54
CA SER A 85 -8.90 9.33 1.44
C SER A 85 -10.00 8.68 2.27
N PHE A 86 -10.19 7.38 2.10
CA PHE A 86 -11.22 6.60 2.80
C PHE A 86 -11.10 6.68 4.33
N TYR A 87 -9.87 6.67 4.86
CA TYR A 87 -9.61 6.79 6.29
C TYR A 87 -9.41 8.22 6.78
N GLN A 88 -9.57 9.23 5.92
CA GLN A 88 -9.44 10.62 6.31
C GLN A 88 -10.45 10.98 7.40
N GLY A 89 -9.97 11.62 8.48
CA GLY A 89 -10.81 11.96 9.62
C GLY A 89 -11.09 10.81 10.60
N SER A 90 -10.65 9.58 10.28
CA SER A 90 -10.69 8.45 11.21
C SER A 90 -9.41 8.36 12.05
N PRO A 91 -9.39 7.59 13.17
CA PRO A 91 -8.19 7.37 13.97
C PRO A 91 -7.22 6.36 13.32
N ALA A 92 -7.42 5.99 12.05
CA ALA A 92 -6.58 5.03 11.36
C ALA A 92 -5.17 5.59 11.10
N ARG A 93 -4.19 4.74 11.25
CA ARG A 93 -2.80 4.97 10.84
C ARG A 93 -2.52 4.14 9.60
N LEU A 94 -2.03 4.77 8.55
CA LEU A 94 -1.67 4.09 7.31
C LEU A 94 -0.15 4.06 7.13
N GLY A 95 0.34 2.95 6.59
CA GLY A 95 1.73 2.74 6.28
C GLY A 95 1.92 1.46 5.48
N TYR A 96 3.10 0.89 5.54
CA TYR A 96 3.44 -0.38 4.90
C TYR A 96 4.17 -1.31 5.88
N PHE A 97 4.19 -2.60 5.61
CA PHE A 97 4.99 -3.54 6.37
C PHE A 97 6.18 -4.01 5.53
N ARG A 98 7.36 -4.12 6.17
CA ARG A 98 8.55 -4.75 5.60
C ARG A 98 9.27 -5.55 6.66
N LYS A 99 9.59 -6.81 6.35
CA LYS A 99 10.30 -7.68 7.27
C LYS A 99 11.76 -7.23 7.45
N ALA A 100 12.22 -7.07 8.70
CA ALA A 100 13.50 -6.44 9.03
C ALA A 100 14.75 -7.08 8.41
N LYS A 101 14.71 -8.39 8.13
CA LYS A 101 15.85 -9.14 7.58
C LYS A 101 15.62 -9.60 6.14
N ASP A 102 14.48 -9.30 5.55
CA ASP A 102 14.13 -9.76 4.22
C ASP A 102 13.34 -8.64 3.51
N ASN A 103 14.07 -7.80 2.80
CA ASN A 103 13.52 -6.65 2.08
C ASN A 103 12.54 -7.04 0.96
N GLN A 104 12.46 -8.32 0.58
CA GLN A 104 11.53 -8.82 -0.42
C GLN A 104 10.16 -9.15 0.18
N LYS A 105 10.09 -9.31 1.52
CA LYS A 105 8.85 -9.60 2.23
C LYS A 105 8.21 -8.30 2.73
N GLU A 106 7.28 -7.83 1.95
CA GLU A 106 6.57 -6.56 2.17
C GLU A 106 5.07 -6.75 2.03
N VAL A 107 4.27 -5.92 2.71
CA VAL A 107 2.85 -5.68 2.46
C VAL A 107 2.68 -4.22 2.13
N ASP A 108 2.05 -3.92 1.00
CA ASP A 108 2.05 -2.59 0.40
C ASP A 108 1.29 -1.56 1.22
N VAL A 109 0.15 -1.95 1.80
CA VAL A 109 -0.65 -1.08 2.66
C VAL A 109 -1.05 -1.80 3.94
N VAL A 110 -0.79 -1.14 5.06
CA VAL A 110 -1.28 -1.52 6.39
C VAL A 110 -2.12 -0.38 6.91
N ALA A 111 -3.39 -0.65 7.22
CA ALA A 111 -4.25 0.28 7.96
C ALA A 111 -4.46 -0.26 9.37
N GLU A 112 -4.06 0.52 10.37
CA GLU A 112 -4.21 0.18 11.77
C GLU A 112 -5.21 1.12 12.45
N LEU A 113 -6.30 0.55 12.91
CA LEU A 113 -7.34 1.19 13.71
C LEU A 113 -7.30 0.64 15.14
N PRO A 114 -8.01 1.25 16.11
CA PRO A 114 -7.98 0.78 17.51
C PRO A 114 -8.33 -0.69 17.71
N ARG A 115 -9.17 -1.28 16.84
CA ARG A 115 -9.64 -2.67 16.94
C ARG A 115 -9.50 -3.47 15.67
N GLN A 116 -8.96 -2.89 14.62
CA GLN A 116 -8.81 -3.53 13.32
C GLN A 116 -7.40 -3.29 12.80
N LYS A 117 -6.84 -4.28 12.15
CA LYS A 117 -5.63 -4.17 11.37
C LYS A 117 -5.85 -4.83 10.02
N ILE A 118 -5.80 -4.03 8.99
CA ILE A 118 -6.14 -4.41 7.63
C ILE A 118 -4.87 -4.42 6.79
N LEU A 119 -4.67 -5.49 6.03
CA LEU A 119 -3.55 -5.65 5.12
C LEU A 119 -4.03 -5.62 3.67
N CYS A 120 -3.35 -4.85 2.82
CA CYS A 120 -3.57 -4.87 1.38
C CYS A 120 -2.24 -5.09 0.66
N GLU A 121 -2.20 -6.11 -0.19
CA GLU A 121 -1.08 -6.45 -1.08
C GLU A 121 -1.52 -6.27 -2.53
N VAL A 122 -0.77 -5.53 -3.34
CA VAL A 122 -1.10 -5.27 -4.75
C VAL A 122 -0.35 -6.22 -5.65
N LYS A 123 -1.06 -7.12 -6.31
CA LYS A 123 -0.54 -8.09 -7.30
C LYS A 123 -1.14 -7.80 -8.68
N TYR A 124 -0.93 -6.60 -9.20
CA TYR A 124 -1.53 -6.15 -10.45
C TYR A 124 -0.78 -6.68 -11.68
N ARG A 125 -0.95 -7.96 -11.97
CA ARG A 125 -0.32 -8.70 -13.08
C ARG A 125 -1.33 -9.66 -13.72
N ASN A 126 -1.07 -10.07 -14.96
CA ASN A 126 -1.92 -11.05 -15.65
C ASN A 126 -1.94 -12.42 -14.93
N HIS A 127 -0.82 -12.79 -14.29
CA HIS A 127 -0.70 -14.00 -13.48
C HIS A 127 -0.26 -13.64 -12.07
N SER A 128 -1.22 -13.37 -11.20
CA SER A 128 -0.96 -13.04 -9.79
C SER A 128 -0.81 -14.32 -8.96
N ARG A 129 0.42 -14.84 -8.85
CA ARG A 129 0.72 -15.96 -7.96
C ARG A 129 1.01 -15.41 -6.55
N VAL A 130 0.41 -16.06 -5.56
CA VAL A 130 0.67 -15.79 -4.13
C VAL A 130 1.39 -17.01 -3.57
N ALA A 131 2.57 -16.81 -3.02
CA ALA A 131 3.36 -17.88 -2.41
C ALA A 131 3.04 -18.01 -0.92
N ALA A 132 3.15 -19.22 -0.40
CA ALA A 132 2.96 -19.48 1.04
C ALA A 132 3.97 -18.71 1.94
N THR A 133 5.04 -18.21 1.34
CA THR A 133 6.10 -17.42 1.98
C THR A 133 5.91 -15.92 1.82
N ASP A 134 4.87 -15.44 1.13
CA ASP A 134 4.59 -14.01 1.02
C ASP A 134 4.25 -13.43 2.40
N ALA A 135 4.65 -12.18 2.65
CA ALA A 135 4.51 -11.54 3.96
C ALA A 135 3.05 -11.52 4.45
N ILE A 136 2.10 -11.24 3.56
CA ILE A 136 0.68 -11.22 3.90
C ILE A 136 0.18 -12.59 4.38
N ILE A 137 0.66 -13.70 3.80
CA ILE A 137 0.30 -15.06 4.22
C ILE A 137 0.90 -15.35 5.60
N GLU A 138 2.19 -15.03 5.81
CA GLU A 138 2.86 -15.24 7.10
C GLU A 138 2.16 -14.46 8.23
N LEU A 139 1.77 -13.20 7.95
CA LEU A 139 1.10 -12.36 8.93
C LEU A 139 -0.33 -12.83 9.24
N CYS A 140 -1.08 -13.31 8.26
CA CYS A 140 -2.43 -13.83 8.46
C CYS A 140 -2.45 -15.21 9.15
N ARG A 141 -1.31 -15.90 9.27
CA ARG A 141 -1.12 -17.12 10.06
C ARG A 141 -0.71 -16.86 11.50
N ASP A 142 -0.18 -15.67 11.80
CA ASP A 142 0.35 -15.34 13.13
C ASP A 142 -0.71 -14.59 13.95
N GLU A 143 -1.25 -15.22 14.98
CA GLU A 143 -2.20 -14.59 15.92
C GLU A 143 -1.65 -13.31 16.55
N LYS A 144 -0.32 -13.23 16.76
CA LYS A 144 0.34 -12.06 17.33
C LYS A 144 0.32 -10.84 16.41
N SER A 145 0.05 -11.03 15.12
CA SER A 145 -0.08 -9.96 14.14
C SER A 145 -1.28 -9.07 14.41
N LYS A 146 -2.34 -9.64 15.03
CA LYS A 146 -3.64 -8.99 15.28
C LYS A 146 -4.29 -8.46 14.00
N VAL A 147 -4.02 -9.10 12.87
CA VAL A 147 -4.69 -8.80 11.60
C VAL A 147 -6.14 -9.24 11.72
N THR A 148 -7.06 -8.41 11.25
CA THR A 148 -8.50 -8.71 11.22
C THR A 148 -8.98 -8.97 9.80
N ASP A 149 -8.42 -8.27 8.82
CA ASP A 149 -8.82 -8.33 7.43
C ASP A 149 -7.59 -8.28 6.51
N ALA A 150 -7.66 -8.99 5.39
CA ALA A 150 -6.56 -9.01 4.44
C ALA A 150 -7.06 -9.14 2.99
N PHE A 151 -6.47 -8.33 2.12
CA PHE A 151 -6.84 -8.24 0.71
C PHE A 151 -5.62 -8.41 -0.19
N ILE A 152 -5.79 -9.18 -1.27
CA ILE A 152 -4.87 -9.20 -2.40
C ILE A 152 -5.59 -8.55 -3.57
N ILE A 153 -5.07 -7.41 -3.99
CA ILE A 153 -5.66 -6.58 -5.04
C ILE A 153 -5.06 -6.99 -6.37
N THR A 154 -5.91 -7.48 -7.28
CA THR A 154 -5.50 -8.15 -8.50
C THR A 154 -5.93 -7.39 -9.77
N LYS A 155 -5.41 -7.81 -10.93
CA LYS A 155 -5.72 -7.21 -12.22
C LYS A 155 -6.98 -7.78 -12.86
N ARG A 156 -7.17 -9.09 -12.77
CA ARG A 156 -8.20 -9.81 -13.53
C ARG A 156 -9.57 -9.70 -12.85
N LEU A 157 -10.61 -9.47 -13.62
CA LEU A 157 -11.99 -9.36 -13.11
C LEU A 157 -12.55 -10.67 -12.56
N ASP A 158 -12.06 -11.80 -13.06
CA ASP A 158 -12.44 -13.14 -12.62
C ASP A 158 -11.64 -13.64 -11.40
N ASP A 159 -10.69 -12.85 -10.93
CA ASP A 159 -9.82 -13.18 -9.81
C ASP A 159 -10.42 -12.70 -8.48
N PHE A 160 -11.59 -13.21 -8.15
CA PHE A 160 -12.34 -12.89 -6.94
C PHE A 160 -12.56 -14.15 -6.09
N GLY A 161 -12.30 -14.05 -4.78
CA GLY A 161 -12.51 -15.15 -3.85
C GLY A 161 -11.49 -15.23 -2.74
N ILE A 162 -11.57 -16.25 -1.90
CA ILE A 162 -10.63 -16.49 -0.80
C ILE A 162 -9.42 -17.25 -1.34
N THR A 163 -8.21 -16.90 -0.87
CA THR A 163 -7.00 -17.65 -1.25
C THR A 163 -7.06 -19.09 -0.74
N ARG A 164 -6.37 -20.00 -1.45
CA ARG A 164 -6.28 -21.42 -1.06
C ARG A 164 -5.32 -21.68 0.11
N HIS A 165 -4.63 -20.67 0.60
CA HIS A 165 -3.70 -20.82 1.72
C HIS A 165 -4.46 -20.88 3.03
N GLU A 166 -4.15 -21.87 3.86
CA GLU A 166 -4.68 -21.96 5.23
C GLU A 166 -4.07 -20.84 6.07
N THR A 167 -4.92 -19.94 6.53
CA THR A 167 -4.59 -18.78 7.37
C THR A 167 -5.68 -18.60 8.43
N ILE A 168 -5.34 -18.02 9.57
CA ILE A 168 -6.31 -17.70 10.63
C ILE A 168 -7.29 -16.63 10.13
N VAL A 169 -6.75 -15.62 9.45
CA VAL A 169 -7.53 -14.57 8.81
C VAL A 169 -7.69 -14.90 7.33
N PRO A 170 -8.92 -15.05 6.82
CA PRO A 170 -9.14 -15.26 5.40
C PRO A 170 -8.59 -14.11 4.57
N ILE A 171 -7.91 -14.44 3.48
CA ILE A 171 -7.37 -13.41 2.58
C ILE A 171 -8.22 -13.36 1.32
N LEU A 172 -8.91 -12.26 1.12
CA LEU A 172 -9.79 -12.04 -0.02
C LEU A 172 -9.00 -11.50 -1.21
N ARG A 173 -9.11 -12.19 -2.35
CA ARG A 173 -8.63 -11.69 -3.64
C ARG A 173 -9.72 -10.84 -4.27
N VAL A 174 -9.40 -9.62 -4.66
CA VAL A 174 -10.35 -8.66 -5.22
C VAL A 174 -9.72 -7.94 -6.41
N PRO A 175 -10.40 -7.87 -7.56
CA PRO A 175 -9.95 -7.00 -8.65
C PRO A 175 -9.82 -5.54 -8.20
N ALA A 176 -8.76 -4.86 -8.63
CA ALA A 176 -8.49 -3.47 -8.23
C ALA A 176 -9.67 -2.53 -8.50
N ILE A 177 -10.33 -2.70 -9.64
CA ILE A 177 -11.51 -1.89 -9.99
C ILE A 177 -12.67 -2.10 -9.00
N ALA A 178 -12.90 -3.32 -8.54
CA ALA A 178 -13.95 -3.62 -7.56
C ALA A 178 -13.58 -3.06 -6.19
N PHE A 179 -12.32 -3.22 -5.77
CA PHE A 179 -11.83 -2.70 -4.49
C PHE A 179 -11.97 -1.18 -4.43
N LEU A 180 -11.48 -0.48 -5.44
CA LEU A 180 -11.55 0.99 -5.51
C LEU A 180 -12.98 1.51 -5.62
N TYR A 181 -13.85 0.80 -6.36
CA TYR A 181 -15.27 1.13 -6.45
C TYR A 181 -15.97 1.03 -5.08
N ILE A 182 -15.69 -0.03 -4.32
CA ILE A 182 -16.28 -0.22 -2.98
C ILE A 182 -15.81 0.88 -2.04
N LEU A 183 -14.51 1.22 -2.04
CA LEU A 183 -14.00 2.33 -1.22
C LEU A 183 -14.71 3.65 -1.57
N GLY A 184 -14.76 4.00 -2.85
CA GLY A 184 -15.38 5.25 -3.28
C GLY A 184 -16.90 5.30 -3.02
N LYS A 185 -17.60 4.16 -3.16
CA LYS A 185 -19.02 4.06 -2.83
C LYS A 185 -19.25 4.24 -1.33
N SER A 186 -18.50 3.54 -0.48
CA SER A 186 -18.61 3.68 0.98
C SER A 186 -18.33 5.11 1.44
N GLU A 187 -17.35 5.77 0.81
CA GLU A 187 -17.02 7.17 1.07
C GLU A 187 -18.18 8.10 0.70
N ALA A 188 -18.79 7.90 -0.49
CA ALA A 188 -19.94 8.67 -0.95
C ALA A 188 -21.20 8.48 -0.07
N GLU A 189 -21.35 7.32 0.54
CA GLU A 189 -22.45 6.98 1.47
C GLU A 189 -22.15 7.43 2.92
N GLY A 190 -21.03 8.10 3.17
CA GLY A 190 -20.64 8.59 4.49
C GLY A 190 -20.15 7.50 5.46
N HIS A 191 -19.77 6.33 4.94
CA HIS A 191 -19.23 5.21 5.72
C HIS A 191 -17.70 5.26 5.83
N ASN A 192 -17.12 6.45 5.88
CA ASN A 192 -15.67 6.65 5.92
C ASN A 192 -15.03 5.87 7.08
N GLY A 193 -13.98 5.10 6.76
CA GLY A 193 -13.23 4.34 7.73
C GLY A 193 -13.90 3.05 8.23
N LYS A 194 -14.97 2.59 7.61
CA LYS A 194 -15.62 1.29 7.89
C LYS A 194 -15.57 0.44 6.62
N LEU A 195 -14.65 -0.48 6.55
CA LEU A 195 -14.60 -1.55 5.54
C LEU A 195 -15.36 -2.77 6.02
#